data_872f42e67e31cf9d9729bfe9b7b92bac
#
_entry.id   872f42e67e31cf9d9729bfe9b7b92bac
#
_cell.length_a   1.000
_cell.length_b   1.000
_cell.length_c   1.000
_cell.angle_alpha   90.00
_cell.angle_beta   90.00
_cell.angle_gamma   90.00
#
_symmetry.space_group_name_H-M   'P 1'
#
loop_
_entity.id
_entity.type
_entity.pdbx_description
1 polymer ?
#
loop_
_entity_poly.entity_id
_entity_poly.type
_entity_poly.pdbx_seq_one_letter_code
_entity_poly.pdbx_strand_id
1 'polypeptide(L)'
;MMGCQLSRGRAVAACAVLAVALGGCAPLWTHPAAHAAAPTAPARSAGGKIFDKWCSDCHSTAGGPGSLALQRKYHGTLPAILEQRRDLPPGFVAVVIRRGVSFMPSFRKTEISDADLALLADYLASSQGSKP
;
A
#
# COMPACT_ATOMS: atom_id res chain seq x y z
N MET A 1 -4.70 44.38 20.83
CA MET A 1 -6.04 44.80 21.26
C MET A 1 -6.87 43.54 21.23
N MET A 2 -6.98 42.87 22.40
CA MET A 2 -8.16 42.87 23.26
C MET A 2 -9.36 42.22 22.56
N GLY A 3 -9.98 41.15 23.04
CA GLY A 3 -10.30 40.91 24.41
C GLY A 3 -10.70 39.46 24.68
N CYS A 4 -10.40 39.12 25.86
CA CYS A 4 -10.78 37.99 26.67
C CYS A 4 -12.28 38.10 27.04
N GLN A 5 -13.04 37.01 26.96
CA GLN A 5 -14.30 36.88 27.67
C GLN A 5 -14.34 35.52 28.36
N LEU A 6 -14.05 35.56 29.65
CA LEU A 6 -14.46 34.53 30.62
C LEU A 6 -15.96 34.72 30.93
N SER A 7 -16.74 33.65 30.93
CA SER A 7 -18.03 33.62 31.60
C SER A 7 -18.06 32.47 32.61
N ARG A 8 -18.16 32.89 33.89
CA ARG A 8 -18.39 32.07 35.07
C ARG A 8 -19.91 31.90 35.27
N GLY A 9 -20.30 30.76 35.81
CA GLY A 9 -21.65 30.56 36.39
C GLY A 9 -21.81 29.12 36.86
N ARG A 10 -21.49 28.85 38.14
CA ARG A 10 -22.29 28.60 39.33
C ARG A 10 -23.09 27.29 39.22
N ALA A 11 -22.68 26.20 39.87
CA ALA A 11 -22.96 25.73 41.21
C ALA A 11 -24.45 25.70 41.61
N VAL A 12 -25.01 24.52 41.87
CA VAL A 12 -25.96 24.13 42.95
C VAL A 12 -26.02 22.59 42.95
N ALA A 13 -25.51 21.91 43.94
CA ALA A 13 -26.17 21.42 45.16
C ALA A 13 -26.95 20.11 44.99
N ALA A 14 -26.36 19.07 45.51
CA ALA A 14 -26.85 18.03 46.42
C ALA A 14 -28.30 17.53 46.29
N CYS A 15 -28.46 16.24 46.11
CA CYS A 15 -29.39 15.40 46.87
C CYS A 15 -28.89 13.95 46.89
N ALA A 16 -28.56 13.52 48.08
CA ALA A 16 -28.33 12.12 48.44
C ALA A 16 -29.67 11.39 48.55
N VAL A 17 -29.80 10.25 47.89
CA VAL A 17 -30.78 9.23 48.29
C VAL A 17 -30.11 7.88 48.25
N LEU A 18 -29.92 7.31 49.45
CA LEU A 18 -29.62 5.92 49.66
C LEU A 18 -30.81 5.07 49.19
N ALA A 19 -30.56 4.09 48.33
CA ALA A 19 -31.41 2.92 48.20
C ALA A 19 -30.51 1.66 48.09
N VAL A 20 -30.46 0.94 49.19
CA VAL A 20 -29.98 -0.43 49.30
C VAL A 20 -31.11 -1.33 48.82
N ALA A 21 -30.87 -2.17 47.84
CA ALA A 21 -31.60 -3.44 47.64
C ALA A 21 -30.89 -4.34 46.65
N LEU A 22 -30.34 -5.42 47.18
CA LEU A 22 -30.52 -6.82 46.73
C LEU A 22 -30.13 -7.22 45.29
N GLY A 23 -29.01 -7.94 45.19
CA GLY A 23 -28.97 -9.28 44.61
C GLY A 23 -29.40 -9.43 43.16
N GLY A 24 -28.46 -9.31 42.26
CA GLY A 24 -28.59 -9.84 40.93
C GLY A 24 -27.24 -10.23 40.41
N CYS A 25 -26.85 -11.49 40.66
CA CYS A 25 -25.72 -12.12 39.96
C CYS A 25 -26.06 -12.20 38.48
N ALA A 26 -25.74 -11.18 37.71
CA ALA A 26 -25.83 -11.26 36.25
C ALA A 26 -24.67 -12.13 35.74
N PRO A 27 -24.94 -13.20 34.98
CA PRO A 27 -23.86 -13.94 34.36
C PRO A 27 -23.15 -13.01 33.37
N LEU A 28 -21.85 -12.82 33.56
CA LEU A 28 -20.96 -12.20 32.57
C LEU A 28 -20.99 -13.09 31.33
N TRP A 29 -21.90 -12.79 30.43
CA TRP A 29 -21.84 -13.28 29.07
C TRP A 29 -20.63 -12.61 28.42
N THR A 30 -19.47 -13.31 28.51
CA THR A 30 -18.33 -12.98 27.68
C THR A 30 -18.74 -13.28 26.25
N HIS A 31 -19.21 -12.26 25.55
CA HIS A 31 -19.33 -12.33 24.08
C HIS A 31 -17.93 -12.53 23.56
N PRO A 32 -17.58 -13.65 22.89
CA PRO A 32 -16.37 -13.71 22.14
C PRO A 32 -16.46 -12.57 21.11
N ALA A 33 -15.57 -11.58 21.24
CA ALA A 33 -15.41 -10.57 20.24
C ALA A 33 -15.08 -11.32 18.94
N ALA A 34 -16.06 -11.45 18.05
CA ALA A 34 -15.83 -11.92 16.70
C ALA A 34 -14.84 -10.92 16.12
N HIS A 35 -13.58 -11.30 16.05
CA HIS A 35 -12.57 -10.58 15.32
C HIS A 35 -13.06 -10.61 13.87
N ALA A 36 -13.71 -9.54 13.44
CA ALA A 36 -13.98 -9.32 12.04
C ALA A 36 -12.62 -9.40 11.35
N ALA A 37 -12.42 -10.47 10.58
CA ALA A 37 -11.22 -10.61 9.78
C ALA A 37 -11.11 -9.36 8.92
N ALA A 38 -10.01 -8.63 9.09
CA ALA A 38 -9.72 -7.48 8.24
C ALA A 38 -9.84 -7.94 6.77
N PRO A 39 -10.43 -7.12 5.88
CA PRO A 39 -10.55 -7.50 4.48
C PRO A 39 -9.16 -7.85 3.96
N THR A 40 -8.97 -9.11 3.61
CA THR A 40 -7.70 -9.59 3.04
C THR A 40 -7.51 -8.86 1.73
N ALA A 41 -6.43 -8.07 1.64
CA ALA A 41 -6.07 -7.40 0.40
C ALA A 41 -6.05 -8.44 -0.74
N PRO A 42 -6.54 -8.09 -1.94
CA PRO A 42 -6.57 -9.02 -3.06
C PRO A 42 -5.19 -9.62 -3.30
N ALA A 43 -5.14 -10.94 -3.44
CA ALA A 43 -3.88 -11.66 -3.63
C ALA A 43 -3.15 -11.12 -4.87
N ARG A 44 -1.88 -10.75 -4.70
CA ARG A 44 -1.04 -10.25 -5.79
C ARG A 44 -0.93 -11.28 -6.91
N SER A 45 -1.06 -10.85 -8.16
CA SER A 45 -0.94 -11.72 -9.34
C SER A 45 0.44 -12.39 -9.43
N ALA A 46 0.55 -13.45 -10.23
CA ALA A 46 1.85 -14.13 -10.43
C ALA A 46 2.92 -13.16 -10.94
N GLY A 47 2.62 -12.33 -11.92
CA GLY A 47 3.53 -11.29 -12.41
C GLY A 47 3.88 -10.25 -11.35
N GLY A 48 2.92 -9.86 -10.51
CA GLY A 48 3.15 -8.97 -9.38
C GLY A 48 4.12 -9.56 -8.34
N LYS A 49 4.04 -10.86 -8.06
CA LYS A 49 5.00 -11.55 -7.16
C LYS A 49 6.42 -11.58 -7.74
N ILE A 50 6.53 -11.72 -9.07
CA ILE A 50 7.83 -11.67 -9.76
C ILE A 50 8.39 -10.24 -9.67
N PHE A 51 7.55 -9.22 -9.87
CA PHE A 51 7.91 -7.83 -9.70
C PHE A 51 8.41 -7.55 -8.28
N ASP A 52 7.68 -8.01 -7.25
CA ASP A 52 8.07 -7.84 -5.85
C ASP A 52 9.44 -8.43 -5.56
N LYS A 53 9.73 -9.60 -6.12
CA LYS A 53 11.00 -10.29 -5.89
C LYS A 53 12.20 -9.63 -6.55
N TRP A 54 12.04 -9.09 -7.76
CA TRP A 54 13.17 -8.72 -8.60
C TRP A 54 13.27 -7.22 -8.90
N CYS A 55 12.18 -6.47 -8.76
CA CYS A 55 12.07 -5.11 -9.29
C CYS A 55 11.71 -4.09 -8.22
N SER A 56 10.94 -4.49 -7.20
CA SER A 56 10.29 -3.57 -6.27
C SER A 56 11.27 -2.70 -5.49
N ASP A 57 12.40 -3.24 -5.03
CA ASP A 57 13.38 -2.50 -4.23
C ASP A 57 13.91 -1.27 -4.95
N CYS A 58 14.01 -1.35 -6.28
CA CYS A 58 14.49 -0.24 -7.09
C CYS A 58 13.37 0.59 -7.70
N HIS A 59 12.17 0.02 -7.93
CA HIS A 59 11.16 0.62 -8.81
C HIS A 59 9.79 0.86 -8.21
N SER A 60 9.52 0.45 -6.95
CA SER A 60 8.19 0.61 -6.33
C SER A 60 8.04 1.85 -5.45
N THR A 61 9.13 2.52 -5.09
CA THR A 61 9.09 3.75 -4.29
C THR A 61 9.77 4.91 -5.00
N ALA A 62 9.34 6.14 -4.73
CA ALA A 62 9.95 7.33 -5.33
C ALA A 62 11.44 7.51 -4.98
N GLY A 63 11.88 6.99 -3.82
CA GLY A 63 13.27 7.01 -3.37
C GLY A 63 14.12 5.85 -3.87
N GLY A 64 13.52 4.84 -4.52
CA GLY A 64 14.27 3.72 -5.06
C GLY A 64 15.23 4.14 -6.17
N PRO A 65 16.42 3.53 -6.26
CA PRO A 65 17.45 3.98 -7.22
C PRO A 65 17.00 3.94 -8.67
N GLY A 66 16.20 2.94 -9.06
CA GLY A 66 15.61 2.85 -10.39
C GLY A 66 14.58 3.94 -10.64
N SER A 67 13.71 4.22 -9.65
CA SER A 67 12.71 5.29 -9.75
C SER A 67 13.39 6.67 -9.84
N LEU A 68 14.43 6.93 -9.06
CA LEU A 68 15.19 8.18 -9.15
C LEU A 68 15.85 8.37 -10.53
N ALA A 69 16.36 7.30 -11.12
CA ALA A 69 16.94 7.36 -12.47
C ALA A 69 15.87 7.68 -13.52
N LEU A 70 14.69 7.07 -13.41
CA LEU A 70 13.56 7.37 -14.29
C LEU A 70 13.06 8.80 -14.11
N GLN A 71 12.97 9.29 -12.87
CA GLN A 71 12.58 10.66 -12.60
C GLN A 71 13.54 11.66 -13.26
N ARG A 72 14.86 11.43 -13.14
CA ARG A 72 15.87 12.28 -13.78
C ARG A 72 15.76 12.22 -15.31
N LYS A 73 15.60 11.02 -15.87
CA LYS A 73 15.52 10.82 -17.31
C LYS A 73 14.30 11.51 -17.94
N TYR A 74 13.16 11.42 -17.29
CA TYR A 74 11.89 11.91 -17.84
C TYR A 74 11.44 13.26 -17.27
N HIS A 75 12.20 13.84 -16.34
CA HIS A 75 11.94 15.17 -15.76
C HIS A 75 10.49 15.34 -15.25
N GLY A 76 9.91 14.27 -14.69
CA GLY A 76 8.54 14.27 -14.19
C GLY A 76 7.43 14.14 -15.25
N THR A 77 7.76 14.04 -16.53
CA THR A 77 6.75 13.86 -17.60
C THR A 77 6.12 12.47 -17.61
N LEU A 78 6.81 11.48 -17.02
CA LEU A 78 6.31 10.12 -16.84
C LEU A 78 6.49 9.70 -15.37
N PRO A 79 5.60 8.83 -14.84
CA PRO A 79 5.74 8.30 -13.50
C PRO A 79 7.09 7.60 -13.30
N ALA A 80 7.74 7.89 -12.17
CA ALA A 80 9.02 7.25 -11.80
C ALA A 80 8.83 5.82 -11.30
N ILE A 81 7.66 5.51 -10.72
CA ILE A 81 7.29 4.19 -10.22
C ILE A 81 6.76 3.36 -11.39
N LEU A 82 7.36 2.17 -11.63
CA LEU A 82 7.01 1.38 -12.82
C LEU A 82 5.54 0.95 -12.85
N GLU A 83 4.97 0.59 -11.73
CA GLU A 83 3.57 0.17 -11.63
C GLU A 83 2.56 1.29 -11.94
N GLN A 84 3.02 2.54 -11.97
CA GLN A 84 2.20 3.70 -12.34
C GLN A 84 2.36 4.09 -13.81
N ARG A 85 3.29 3.46 -14.53
CA ARG A 85 3.57 3.73 -15.95
C ARG A 85 2.49 3.13 -16.83
N ARG A 86 2.22 3.80 -17.96
CA ARG A 86 1.22 3.37 -18.94
C ARG A 86 1.82 3.14 -20.34
N ASP A 87 3.12 3.17 -20.43
CA ASP A 87 3.89 3.15 -21.68
C ASP A 87 4.91 2.00 -21.70
N LEU A 88 4.58 0.87 -21.04
CA LEU A 88 5.43 -0.31 -20.91
C LEU A 88 4.83 -1.49 -21.70
N PRO A 89 4.94 -1.53 -23.04
CA PRO A 89 4.48 -2.67 -23.80
C PRO A 89 5.32 -3.92 -23.47
N PRO A 90 4.72 -5.13 -23.43
CA PRO A 90 5.41 -6.36 -23.01
C PRO A 90 6.74 -6.62 -23.72
N GLY A 91 6.79 -6.37 -25.02
CA GLY A 91 8.04 -6.55 -25.81
C GLY A 91 9.17 -5.61 -25.36
N PHE A 92 8.85 -4.37 -24.98
CA PHE A 92 9.85 -3.45 -24.44
C PHE A 92 10.38 -3.92 -23.08
N VAL A 93 9.48 -4.35 -22.19
CA VAL A 93 9.84 -4.91 -20.88
C VAL A 93 10.77 -6.10 -21.06
N ALA A 94 10.45 -7.02 -21.97
CA ALA A 94 11.26 -8.19 -22.25
C ALA A 94 12.68 -7.82 -22.72
N VAL A 95 12.81 -6.86 -23.62
CA VAL A 95 14.12 -6.39 -24.11
C VAL A 95 14.94 -5.77 -22.97
N VAL A 96 14.35 -4.90 -22.16
CA VAL A 96 15.04 -4.24 -21.04
C VAL A 96 15.51 -5.25 -20.01
N ILE A 97 14.68 -6.21 -19.65
CA ILE A 97 15.02 -7.27 -18.68
C ILE A 97 16.18 -8.13 -19.20
N ARG A 98 16.18 -8.51 -20.48
CA ARG A 98 17.22 -9.38 -21.04
C ARG A 98 18.54 -8.67 -21.35
N ARG A 99 18.50 -7.38 -21.65
CA ARG A 99 19.70 -6.62 -22.03
C ARG A 99 20.25 -5.74 -20.92
N GLY A 100 19.41 -5.42 -19.92
CA GLY A 100 19.71 -4.36 -18.97
C GLY A 100 19.64 -2.98 -19.62
N VAL A 101 19.75 -1.93 -18.82
CA VAL A 101 19.84 -0.55 -19.29
C VAL A 101 20.56 0.31 -18.26
N SER A 102 21.58 1.05 -18.68
CA SER A 102 22.40 1.87 -17.78
C SER A 102 22.97 1.02 -16.64
N PHE A 103 22.66 1.31 -15.38
CA PHE A 103 23.09 0.52 -14.22
C PHE A 103 22.11 -0.60 -13.83
N MET A 104 20.96 -0.73 -14.51
CA MET A 104 20.07 -1.87 -14.33
C MET A 104 20.68 -3.10 -14.99
N PRO A 105 20.94 -4.20 -14.24
CA PRO A 105 21.56 -5.40 -14.82
C PRO A 105 20.62 -6.12 -15.78
N SER A 106 21.21 -6.96 -16.63
CA SER A 106 20.46 -7.95 -17.40
C SER A 106 20.13 -9.16 -16.53
N PHE A 107 18.93 -9.72 -16.68
CA PHE A 107 18.49 -10.93 -15.99
C PHE A 107 18.59 -12.13 -16.90
N ARG A 108 19.26 -13.19 -16.44
CA ARG A 108 19.39 -14.46 -17.14
C ARG A 108 18.12 -15.29 -17.03
N LYS A 109 17.95 -16.28 -17.90
CA LYS A 109 16.81 -17.20 -17.85
C LYS A 109 16.76 -18.07 -16.59
N THR A 110 17.89 -18.21 -15.90
CA THR A 110 17.99 -18.89 -14.61
C THR A 110 17.49 -18.03 -13.43
N GLU A 111 17.41 -16.71 -13.60
CA GLU A 111 16.90 -15.76 -12.60
C GLU A 111 15.42 -15.46 -12.85
N ILE A 112 15.09 -15.09 -14.07
CA ILE A 112 13.72 -14.87 -14.54
C ILE A 112 13.53 -15.74 -15.78
N SER A 113 12.77 -16.83 -15.68
CA SER A 113 12.49 -17.71 -16.82
C SER A 113 11.75 -16.96 -17.94
N ASP A 114 11.67 -17.52 -19.14
CA ASP A 114 10.89 -16.88 -20.23
C ASP A 114 9.38 -16.85 -19.88
N ALA A 115 8.87 -17.85 -19.17
CA ALA A 115 7.50 -17.88 -18.69
C ALA A 115 7.24 -16.79 -17.62
N ASP A 116 8.15 -16.65 -16.65
CA ASP A 116 8.05 -15.60 -15.63
C ASP A 116 8.18 -14.21 -16.24
N LEU A 117 9.04 -14.05 -17.25
CA LEU A 117 9.19 -12.78 -17.96
C LEU A 117 7.91 -12.39 -18.68
N ALA A 118 7.21 -13.33 -19.30
CA ALA A 118 5.91 -13.06 -19.93
C ALA A 118 4.89 -12.57 -18.89
N LEU A 119 4.77 -13.29 -17.75
CA LEU A 119 3.87 -12.89 -16.66
C LEU A 119 4.21 -11.50 -16.07
N LEU A 120 5.49 -11.20 -15.92
CA LEU A 120 5.96 -9.90 -15.44
C LEU A 120 5.64 -8.77 -16.44
N ALA A 121 5.88 -9.03 -17.72
CA ALA A 121 5.62 -8.07 -18.78
C ALA A 121 4.12 -7.76 -18.92
N ASP A 122 3.29 -8.78 -18.86
CA ASP A 122 1.82 -8.63 -18.86
C ASP A 122 1.34 -7.90 -17.62
N TYR A 123 1.92 -8.19 -16.45
CA TYR A 123 1.60 -7.48 -15.21
C TYR A 123 1.88 -5.98 -15.33
N LEU A 124 3.06 -5.59 -15.79
CA LEU A 124 3.41 -4.18 -15.97
C LEU A 124 2.58 -3.50 -17.06
N ALA A 125 2.18 -4.22 -18.10
CA ALA A 125 1.28 -3.71 -19.12
C ALA A 125 -0.17 -3.56 -18.59
N SER A 126 -0.64 -4.47 -17.73
CA SER A 126 -2.00 -4.49 -17.18
C SER A 126 -2.17 -3.58 -15.96
N SER A 127 -1.12 -3.27 -15.21
CA SER A 127 -1.15 -2.31 -14.09
C SER A 127 -1.61 -0.90 -14.55
N GLN A 128 -1.66 -0.71 -15.85
CA GLN A 128 -2.27 0.44 -16.52
C GLN A 128 -3.79 0.56 -16.32
N GLY A 129 -4.49 -0.49 -15.90
CA GLY A 129 -5.96 -0.53 -15.74
C GLY A 129 -6.46 -0.49 -14.30
N SER A 130 -5.62 -0.75 -13.31
CA SER A 130 -6.01 -0.86 -11.90
C SER A 130 -5.52 0.34 -11.09
N LYS A 131 -6.20 1.48 -11.25
CA LYS A 131 -6.14 2.56 -10.27
C LYS A 131 -7.50 2.63 -9.56
N PRO A 132 -7.50 2.65 -8.20
CA PRO A 132 -8.69 2.98 -7.43
C PRO A 132 -9.12 4.43 -7.70
#